data_05a75fdaf19ae3029b63fec0e2e56102
#
_entry.id   05a75fdaf19ae3029b63fec0e2e56102
#
_cell.length_a   1.000
_cell.length_b   1.000
_cell.length_c   1.000
_cell.angle_alpha   90.00
_cell.angle_beta   90.00
_cell.angle_gamma   90.00
#
_symmetry.space_group_name_H-M   'P 1'
#
loop_
_entity.id
_entity.type
_entity.pdbx_description
1 polymer ?
#
loop_
_entity_poly.entity_id
_entity_poly.type
_entity_poly.pdbx_seq_one_letter_code
_entity_poly.pdbx_strand_id
1 'polypeptide(L)'
;MPFKNKKHLLHLVPHGINSDVFRPLSSTEKLVKDKKKQLFGDKQYDFVLFYNSRNVQRKKTSNAVLAFRAFCDNLTPEQAAKCVFVLHTEKVQDAGTDLPEVIKALCPNYDVVFVENKISPDEMCAMYNIADATILTSSNEGFGLSIAESIMCGTPVIVNVTGGLQDQIGQVDDNGQPFEFDLNFGTNSIGKYKNHGVWAKPIWPCVKTIQGSVPTPYIFDDVCTWEESAEAIMYWYLMSNDQREKCGLEGRRWAMNEGGINSKNMCNQFIKAMDYTINNFIPEPGFNLFTINDHVGNYQPHNSIGVEIPKIDIDKLKNEINTTVSKL
;
A
#
# COMPACT_ATOMS: atom_id res chain seq x y z
N MET A 1 -29.54 -6.76 -1.59
CA MET A 1 -28.39 -7.08 -2.44
C MET A 1 -28.77 -8.23 -3.35
N PRO A 2 -28.59 -8.14 -4.66
CA PRO A 2 -28.97 -9.19 -5.61
C PRO A 2 -28.22 -10.53 -5.42
N PHE A 3 -27.17 -10.55 -4.59
CA PHE A 3 -26.32 -11.73 -4.37
C PHE A 3 -26.51 -12.43 -3.02
N LYS A 4 -27.54 -12.05 -2.23
CA LYS A 4 -27.71 -12.59 -0.86
C LYS A 4 -27.76 -14.12 -0.83
N ASN A 5 -28.33 -14.74 -1.86
CA ASN A 5 -28.45 -16.20 -2.00
C ASN A 5 -27.34 -16.84 -2.87
N LYS A 6 -26.39 -16.05 -3.37
CA LYS A 6 -25.32 -16.48 -4.30
C LYS A 6 -23.91 -16.23 -3.75
N LYS A 7 -23.76 -16.08 -2.44
CA LYS A 7 -22.45 -15.87 -1.78
C LYS A 7 -21.43 -16.94 -2.15
N HIS A 8 -21.87 -18.18 -2.35
CA HIS A 8 -21.01 -19.29 -2.76
C HIS A 8 -20.40 -19.12 -4.16
N LEU A 9 -20.90 -18.20 -4.99
CA LEU A 9 -20.34 -17.86 -6.31
C LEU A 9 -19.35 -16.68 -6.26
N LEU A 10 -19.11 -16.09 -5.09
CA LEU A 10 -18.15 -15.02 -4.90
C LEU A 10 -16.78 -15.61 -4.57
N HIS A 11 -15.81 -15.30 -5.38
CA HIS A 11 -14.44 -15.76 -5.22
C HIS A 11 -13.51 -14.57 -5.08
N LEU A 12 -12.60 -14.61 -4.10
CA LEU A 12 -11.48 -13.68 -4.02
C LEU A 12 -10.33 -14.22 -4.87
N VAL A 13 -9.91 -13.43 -5.85
CA VAL A 13 -8.74 -13.70 -6.67
C VAL A 13 -7.79 -12.52 -6.53
N PRO A 14 -6.70 -12.64 -5.76
CA PRO A 14 -5.71 -11.58 -5.62
C PRO A 14 -5.06 -11.23 -6.97
N HIS A 15 -4.63 -9.98 -7.11
CA HIS A 15 -3.82 -9.57 -8.26
C HIS A 15 -2.52 -10.36 -8.33
N GLY A 16 -2.11 -10.68 -9.57
CA GLY A 16 -0.85 -11.34 -9.84
C GLY A 16 0.08 -10.45 -10.66
N ILE A 17 1.35 -10.45 -10.29
CA ILE A 17 2.43 -9.75 -11.01
C ILE A 17 3.11 -10.73 -11.96
N ASN A 18 3.46 -10.26 -13.17
CA ASN A 18 4.20 -11.06 -14.12
C ASN A 18 5.64 -11.27 -13.63
N SER A 19 5.92 -12.45 -13.09
CA SER A 19 7.21 -12.82 -12.50
C SER A 19 8.34 -13.03 -13.53
N ASP A 20 8.01 -13.09 -14.83
CA ASP A 20 9.01 -13.18 -15.89
C ASP A 20 9.54 -11.78 -16.25
N VAL A 21 8.73 -10.75 -16.05
CA VAL A 21 9.11 -9.34 -16.23
C VAL A 21 9.71 -8.79 -14.94
N PHE A 22 8.93 -8.81 -13.84
CA PHE A 22 9.38 -8.30 -12.53
C PHE A 22 10.14 -9.40 -11.79
N ARG A 23 11.45 -9.28 -11.80
CA ARG A 23 12.37 -10.28 -11.25
C ARG A 23 13.65 -9.64 -10.72
N PRO A 24 14.39 -10.30 -9.85
CA PRO A 24 15.71 -9.85 -9.47
C PRO A 24 16.63 -9.79 -10.71
N LEU A 25 17.31 -8.66 -10.85
CA LEU A 25 18.32 -8.41 -11.87
C LEU A 25 19.68 -8.21 -11.20
N SER A 26 20.73 -8.75 -11.79
CA SER A 26 22.07 -8.46 -11.32
C SER A 26 22.41 -6.98 -11.55
N SER A 27 23.12 -6.37 -10.61
CA SER A 27 23.68 -5.01 -10.76
C SER A 27 24.61 -4.88 -11.98
N THR A 28 25.09 -6.01 -12.51
CA THR A 28 25.95 -6.06 -13.71
C THR A 28 25.15 -6.11 -15.01
N GLU A 29 23.85 -6.38 -14.97
CA GLU A 29 23.01 -6.41 -16.17
C GLU A 29 22.99 -5.04 -16.86
N LYS A 30 23.05 -5.07 -18.20
CA LYS A 30 23.10 -3.84 -19.01
C LYS A 30 21.94 -2.91 -18.72
N LEU A 31 20.73 -3.46 -18.58
CA LEU A 31 19.51 -2.68 -18.32
C LEU A 31 19.62 -1.87 -17.01
N VAL A 32 20.15 -2.50 -15.95
CA VAL A 32 20.35 -1.84 -14.64
C VAL A 32 21.42 -0.75 -14.74
N LYS A 33 22.55 -1.05 -15.40
CA LYS A 33 23.63 -0.08 -15.60
C LYS A 33 23.19 1.13 -16.41
N ASP A 34 22.52 0.90 -17.54
CA ASP A 34 22.05 1.95 -18.42
C ASP A 34 21.04 2.85 -17.70
N LYS A 35 20.12 2.24 -16.93
CA LYS A 35 19.13 2.98 -16.14
C LYS A 35 19.77 3.77 -15.00
N LYS A 36 20.75 3.22 -14.27
CA LYS A 36 21.53 3.97 -13.27
C LYS A 36 22.23 5.16 -13.88
N LYS A 37 22.88 4.97 -15.02
CA LYS A 37 23.56 6.06 -15.74
C LYS A 37 22.59 7.13 -16.22
N GLN A 38 21.41 6.73 -16.71
CA GLN A 38 20.35 7.66 -17.12
C GLN A 38 19.85 8.51 -15.96
N LEU A 39 19.67 7.92 -14.77
CA LEU A 39 19.10 8.58 -13.58
C LEU A 39 20.12 9.47 -12.88
N PHE A 40 21.34 9.03 -12.75
CA PHE A 40 22.32 9.60 -11.82
C PHE A 40 23.57 10.15 -12.51
N GLY A 41 23.73 9.91 -13.82
CA GLY A 41 24.97 10.23 -14.52
C GLY A 41 26.14 9.46 -13.92
N ASP A 42 27.17 10.19 -13.49
CA ASP A 42 28.35 9.61 -12.85
C ASP A 42 28.27 9.61 -11.31
N LYS A 43 27.21 10.19 -10.73
CA LYS A 43 27.04 10.23 -9.28
C LYS A 43 26.68 8.84 -8.75
N GLN A 44 27.37 8.45 -7.66
CA GLN A 44 27.13 7.18 -6.98
C GLN A 44 26.38 7.43 -5.68
N TYR A 45 25.34 6.65 -5.45
CA TYR A 45 24.57 6.67 -4.22
C TYR A 45 24.73 5.34 -3.48
N ASP A 46 24.84 5.43 -2.16
CA ASP A 46 24.91 4.26 -1.26
C ASP A 46 23.52 3.79 -0.85
N PHE A 47 22.50 4.67 -0.98
CA PHE A 47 21.12 4.35 -0.68
C PHE A 47 20.14 5.05 -1.63
N VAL A 48 19.31 4.25 -2.30
CA VAL A 48 18.29 4.69 -3.26
C VAL A 48 16.91 4.33 -2.72
N LEU A 49 16.15 5.32 -2.28
CA LEU A 49 14.74 5.17 -1.96
C LEU A 49 13.91 5.37 -3.22
N PHE A 50 12.93 4.51 -3.47
CA PHE A 50 12.09 4.58 -4.66
C PHE A 50 10.61 4.72 -4.30
N TYR A 51 9.91 5.54 -5.07
CA TYR A 51 8.46 5.73 -5.00
C TYR A 51 7.88 5.64 -6.40
N ASN A 52 6.84 4.80 -6.56
CA ASN A 52 6.13 4.64 -7.83
C ASN A 52 4.61 4.72 -7.61
N SER A 53 4.03 5.88 -7.90
CA SER A 53 2.59 6.07 -7.88
C SER A 53 2.19 7.39 -8.53
N ARG A 54 0.90 7.57 -8.84
CA ARG A 54 0.37 8.85 -9.31
C ARG A 54 0.41 9.91 -8.21
N ASN A 55 0.58 11.16 -8.59
CA ASN A 55 0.48 12.29 -7.68
C ASN A 55 -1.00 12.59 -7.40
N VAL A 56 -1.59 11.92 -6.41
CA VAL A 56 -2.96 12.17 -5.93
C VAL A 56 -2.98 12.19 -4.41
N GLN A 57 -3.89 12.96 -3.81
CA GLN A 57 -3.89 13.28 -2.36
C GLN A 57 -3.79 12.05 -1.46
N ARG A 58 -4.51 10.97 -1.76
CA ARG A 58 -4.49 9.74 -0.96
C ARG A 58 -3.14 9.02 -0.95
N LYS A 59 -2.26 9.32 -1.91
CA LYS A 59 -0.92 8.71 -1.99
C LYS A 59 0.10 9.33 -1.04
N LYS A 60 -0.23 10.49 -0.47
CA LYS A 60 0.57 11.17 0.56
C LYS A 60 2.04 11.36 0.17
N THR A 61 2.30 11.65 -1.12
CA THR A 61 3.68 11.79 -1.65
C THR A 61 4.49 12.86 -0.91
N SER A 62 3.84 13.97 -0.53
CA SER A 62 4.48 15.03 0.27
C SER A 62 4.96 14.53 1.64
N ASN A 63 4.23 13.60 2.28
CA ASN A 63 4.67 12.98 3.53
C ASN A 63 5.92 12.12 3.30
N ALA A 64 5.99 11.39 2.18
CA ALA A 64 7.19 10.60 1.85
C ALA A 64 8.40 11.51 1.59
N VAL A 65 8.21 12.68 0.95
CA VAL A 65 9.28 13.68 0.77
C VAL A 65 9.77 14.23 2.11
N LEU A 66 8.85 14.56 3.02
CA LEU A 66 9.21 15.05 4.35
C LEU A 66 9.88 13.97 5.19
N ALA A 67 9.43 12.72 5.06
CA ALA A 67 10.07 11.56 5.71
C ALA A 67 11.51 11.35 5.22
N PHE A 68 11.75 11.46 3.91
CA PHE A 68 13.10 11.37 3.35
C PHE A 68 14.00 12.49 3.86
N ARG A 69 13.50 13.73 3.93
CA ARG A 69 14.23 14.84 4.57
C ARG A 69 14.58 14.50 6.01
N ALA A 70 13.58 14.11 6.82
CA ALA A 70 13.81 13.81 8.24
C ALA A 70 14.80 12.67 8.44
N PHE A 71 14.79 11.66 7.56
CA PHE A 71 15.80 10.61 7.51
C PHE A 71 17.20 11.21 7.24
N CYS A 72 17.35 12.04 6.22
CA CYS A 72 18.63 12.66 5.86
C CYS A 72 19.15 13.62 6.94
N ASP A 73 18.27 14.36 7.62
CA ASP A 73 18.62 15.26 8.72
C ASP A 73 19.26 14.52 9.93
N ASN A 74 19.08 13.20 10.01
CA ASN A 74 19.68 12.33 11.03
C ASN A 74 21.01 11.68 10.59
N LEU A 75 21.51 12.01 9.41
CA LEU A 75 22.78 11.54 8.86
C LEU A 75 23.85 12.65 8.90
N THR A 76 25.13 12.28 8.76
CA THR A 76 26.13 13.29 8.47
C THR A 76 25.93 13.86 7.07
N PRO A 77 26.41 15.09 6.78
CA PRO A 77 26.30 15.68 5.44
C PRO A 77 26.85 14.76 4.33
N GLU A 78 27.95 14.07 4.61
CA GLU A 78 28.61 13.14 3.67
C GLU A 78 27.76 11.90 3.41
N GLN A 79 27.09 11.38 4.44
CA GLN A 79 26.17 10.23 4.32
C GLN A 79 24.90 10.64 3.56
N ALA A 80 24.29 11.78 3.94
CA ALA A 80 23.09 12.30 3.29
C ALA A 80 23.32 12.58 1.79
N ALA A 81 24.51 13.12 1.42
CA ALA A 81 24.86 13.36 0.02
C ALA A 81 24.98 12.09 -0.84
N LYS A 82 25.02 10.93 -0.21
CA LYS A 82 25.02 9.60 -0.86
C LYS A 82 23.66 8.91 -0.84
N CYS A 83 22.62 9.60 -0.42
CA CYS A 83 21.24 9.13 -0.45
C CYS A 83 20.46 9.88 -1.53
N VAL A 84 19.53 9.18 -2.20
CA VAL A 84 18.66 9.78 -3.20
C VAL A 84 17.23 9.24 -3.09
N PHE A 85 16.26 10.13 -3.30
CA PHE A 85 14.86 9.75 -3.42
C PHE A 85 14.41 9.83 -4.88
N VAL A 86 14.07 8.72 -5.49
CA VAL A 86 13.60 8.63 -6.88
C VAL A 86 12.09 8.56 -6.90
N LEU A 87 11.46 9.55 -7.54
CA LEU A 87 10.01 9.67 -7.66
C LEU A 87 9.57 9.38 -9.11
N HIS A 88 8.94 8.23 -9.34
CA HIS A 88 8.22 7.97 -10.58
C HIS A 88 6.77 8.40 -10.41
N THR A 89 6.50 9.65 -10.79
CA THR A 89 5.21 10.31 -10.60
C THR A 89 5.14 11.59 -11.43
N GLU A 90 3.92 12.10 -11.63
CA GLU A 90 3.73 13.45 -12.19
C GLU A 90 4.20 14.51 -11.18
N LYS A 91 4.94 15.51 -11.64
CA LYS A 91 5.41 16.62 -10.79
C LYS A 91 4.27 17.45 -10.23
N VAL A 92 3.32 17.81 -11.08
CA VAL A 92 2.17 18.65 -10.73
C VAL A 92 0.89 17.95 -11.20
N GLN A 93 -0.10 17.85 -10.31
CA GLN A 93 -1.38 17.23 -10.61
C GLN A 93 -2.48 17.88 -9.77
N ASP A 94 -3.61 18.26 -10.41
CA ASP A 94 -4.75 18.90 -9.74
C ASP A 94 -5.35 18.06 -8.62
N ALA A 95 -5.40 16.74 -8.82
CA ALA A 95 -5.88 15.79 -7.78
C ALA A 95 -4.84 15.48 -6.70
N GLY A 96 -3.65 16.08 -6.81
CA GLY A 96 -2.50 15.89 -5.91
C GLY A 96 -1.93 17.20 -5.40
N THR A 97 -0.67 17.48 -5.77
CA THR A 97 0.03 18.69 -5.36
C THR A 97 1.14 19.07 -6.36
N ASP A 98 1.72 20.25 -6.17
CA ASP A 98 2.96 20.68 -6.82
C ASP A 98 4.17 20.15 -6.03
N LEU A 99 4.69 19.00 -6.46
CA LEU A 99 5.82 18.33 -5.78
C LEU A 99 7.14 19.13 -5.89
N PRO A 100 7.50 19.78 -7.00
CA PRO A 100 8.62 20.71 -7.04
C PRO A 100 8.59 21.77 -5.93
N GLU A 101 7.45 22.44 -5.71
CA GLU A 101 7.33 23.41 -4.63
C GLU A 101 7.38 22.76 -3.24
N VAL A 102 6.81 21.56 -3.07
CA VAL A 102 6.95 20.77 -1.84
C VAL A 102 8.43 20.47 -1.55
N ILE A 103 9.18 20.00 -2.55
CA ILE A 103 10.61 19.66 -2.38
C ILE A 103 11.42 20.91 -2.07
N LYS A 104 11.19 21.99 -2.78
CA LYS A 104 11.86 23.28 -2.55
C LYS A 104 11.62 23.81 -1.13
N ALA A 105 10.40 23.64 -0.61
CA ALA A 105 10.06 24.11 0.74
C ALA A 105 10.51 23.16 1.85
N LEU A 106 10.39 21.85 1.64
CA LEU A 106 10.56 20.86 2.70
C LEU A 106 11.83 20.01 2.59
N CYS A 107 12.43 19.86 1.40
CA CYS A 107 13.57 18.98 1.16
C CYS A 107 14.64 19.61 0.24
N PRO A 108 15.01 20.92 0.41
CA PRO A 108 15.83 21.64 -0.54
C PRO A 108 17.29 21.19 -0.59
N ASN A 109 17.77 20.49 0.44
CA ASN A 109 19.20 20.19 0.62
C ASN A 109 19.57 18.76 0.20
N TYR A 110 18.61 17.95 -0.22
CA TYR A 110 18.82 16.54 -0.50
C TYR A 110 18.38 16.17 -1.91
N ASP A 111 18.98 15.13 -2.46
CA ASP A 111 18.74 14.72 -3.83
C ASP A 111 17.39 14.03 -3.99
N VAL A 112 16.53 14.66 -4.79
CA VAL A 112 15.26 14.10 -5.24
C VAL A 112 15.22 14.10 -6.76
N VAL A 113 15.05 12.95 -7.38
CA VAL A 113 15.05 12.75 -8.83
C VAL A 113 13.66 12.36 -9.31
N PHE A 114 13.13 13.10 -10.28
CA PHE A 114 11.86 12.76 -10.93
C PHE A 114 12.04 11.92 -12.17
N VAL A 115 11.15 10.94 -12.33
CA VAL A 115 10.93 10.19 -13.56
C VAL A 115 9.47 10.38 -13.96
N GLU A 116 9.19 11.27 -14.91
CA GLU A 116 7.81 11.60 -15.33
C GLU A 116 7.35 10.80 -16.54
N ASN A 117 8.30 10.36 -17.36
CA ASN A 117 7.96 9.63 -18.59
C ASN A 117 7.37 8.27 -18.27
N LYS A 118 6.38 7.86 -19.05
CA LYS A 118 5.93 6.48 -19.06
C LYS A 118 7.08 5.59 -19.54
N ILE A 119 7.47 4.64 -18.71
CA ILE A 119 8.54 3.69 -19.00
C ILE A 119 7.97 2.30 -19.25
N SER A 120 8.74 1.46 -19.94
CA SER A 120 8.36 0.08 -20.21
C SER A 120 8.37 -0.77 -18.93
N PRO A 121 7.66 -1.92 -18.91
CA PRO A 121 7.72 -2.85 -17.77
C PRO A 121 9.14 -3.32 -17.42
N ASP A 122 10.00 -3.54 -18.43
CA ASP A 122 11.40 -3.93 -18.20
C ASP A 122 12.19 -2.79 -17.56
N GLU A 123 12.01 -1.55 -18.01
CA GLU A 123 12.63 -0.38 -17.38
C GLU A 123 12.10 -0.18 -15.94
N MET A 124 10.82 -0.43 -15.69
CA MET A 124 10.24 -0.38 -14.35
C MET A 124 10.86 -1.46 -13.46
N CYS A 125 11.05 -2.68 -13.99
CA CYS A 125 11.79 -3.73 -13.29
C CYS A 125 13.20 -3.27 -12.91
N ALA A 126 13.93 -2.60 -13.82
CA ALA A 126 15.25 -2.04 -13.51
C ALA A 126 15.19 -0.98 -12.42
N MET A 127 14.14 -0.14 -12.38
CA MET A 127 13.94 0.86 -11.32
C MET A 127 13.85 0.22 -9.94
N TYR A 128 13.03 -0.84 -9.80
CA TYR A 128 12.94 -1.59 -8.54
C TYR A 128 14.26 -2.24 -8.15
N ASN A 129 15.00 -2.79 -9.12
CA ASN A 129 16.31 -3.43 -8.87
C ASN A 129 17.44 -2.43 -8.57
N ILE A 130 17.27 -1.15 -8.89
CA ILE A 130 18.20 -0.07 -8.51
C ILE A 130 17.95 0.39 -7.08
N ALA A 131 16.69 0.30 -6.62
CA ALA A 131 16.27 0.77 -5.32
C ALA A 131 16.73 -0.17 -4.19
N ASP A 132 17.14 0.43 -3.09
CA ASP A 132 17.42 -0.27 -1.83
C ASP A 132 16.14 -0.55 -1.03
N ALA A 133 15.13 0.31 -1.19
CA ALA A 133 13.78 0.10 -0.66
C ALA A 133 12.75 0.89 -1.48
N THR A 134 11.55 0.35 -1.57
CA THR A 134 10.39 1.06 -2.16
C THR A 134 9.45 1.51 -1.05
N ILE A 135 9.03 2.78 -1.09
CA ILE A 135 8.10 3.35 -0.10
C ILE A 135 6.74 3.69 -0.72
N LEU A 136 5.66 3.37 0.00
CA LEU A 136 4.31 3.79 -0.32
C LEU A 136 3.52 4.12 0.95
N THR A 137 3.26 5.42 1.16
CA THR A 137 2.58 5.96 2.33
C THR A 137 1.09 6.23 2.10
N SER A 138 0.50 5.59 1.09
CA SER A 138 -0.91 5.79 0.74
C SER A 138 -1.84 5.57 1.92
N SER A 139 -2.83 6.45 2.06
CA SER A 139 -3.84 6.33 3.11
C SER A 139 -4.96 5.33 2.79
N ASN A 140 -5.02 4.89 1.53
CA ASN A 140 -5.97 3.88 1.05
C ASN A 140 -5.47 3.25 -0.25
N GLU A 141 -5.50 1.93 -0.33
CA GLU A 141 -5.14 1.17 -1.54
C GLU A 141 -6.07 -0.02 -1.75
N GLY A 142 -6.50 -0.20 -3.01
CA GLY A 142 -7.21 -1.43 -3.39
C GLY A 142 -6.30 -2.64 -3.35
N PHE A 143 -5.11 -2.54 -3.96
CA PHE A 143 -4.08 -3.59 -3.93
C PHE A 143 -2.69 -3.01 -3.68
N GLY A 144 -2.23 -2.05 -4.49
CA GLY A 144 -0.88 -1.49 -4.42
C GLY A 144 0.10 -2.22 -5.32
N LEU A 145 -0.14 -2.19 -6.64
CA LEU A 145 0.67 -2.89 -7.64
C LEU A 145 2.15 -2.59 -7.54
N SER A 146 2.54 -1.34 -7.27
CA SER A 146 3.94 -0.94 -7.15
C SER A 146 4.69 -1.66 -6.02
N ILE A 147 4.01 -2.01 -4.94
CA ILE A 147 4.59 -2.79 -3.84
C ILE A 147 4.74 -4.25 -4.24
N ALA A 148 3.73 -4.83 -4.88
CA ALA A 148 3.82 -6.20 -5.40
C ALA A 148 4.94 -6.35 -6.45
N GLU A 149 5.09 -5.37 -7.34
CA GLU A 149 6.18 -5.32 -8.32
C GLU A 149 7.55 -5.23 -7.65
N SER A 150 7.69 -4.40 -6.61
CA SER A 150 8.90 -4.27 -5.81
C SER A 150 9.28 -5.60 -5.14
N ILE A 151 8.34 -6.22 -4.44
CA ILE A 151 8.54 -7.52 -3.79
C ILE A 151 8.91 -8.59 -4.82
N MET A 152 8.26 -8.58 -5.98
CA MET A 152 8.55 -9.52 -7.06
C MET A 152 9.97 -9.31 -7.64
N CYS A 153 10.49 -8.10 -7.62
CA CYS A 153 11.87 -7.78 -7.97
C CYS A 153 12.89 -8.14 -6.87
N GLY A 154 12.44 -8.55 -5.69
CA GLY A 154 13.31 -8.82 -4.55
C GLY A 154 13.79 -7.56 -3.84
N THR A 155 13.04 -6.46 -3.96
CA THR A 155 13.35 -5.19 -3.31
C THR A 155 12.48 -5.00 -2.08
N PRO A 156 13.06 -4.72 -0.90
CA PRO A 156 12.33 -4.48 0.34
C PRO A 156 11.36 -3.31 0.24
N VAL A 157 10.32 -3.33 1.07
CA VAL A 157 9.25 -2.34 1.02
C VAL A 157 8.99 -1.65 2.36
N ILE A 158 8.56 -0.39 2.28
CA ILE A 158 8.03 0.43 3.37
C ILE A 158 6.59 0.76 3.00
N VAL A 159 5.63 0.34 3.82
CA VAL A 159 4.21 0.51 3.50
C VAL A 159 3.40 0.96 4.69
N ASN A 160 2.47 1.88 4.46
CA ASN A 160 1.39 2.13 5.40
C ASN A 160 0.45 0.91 5.42
N VAL A 161 0.13 0.40 6.62
CA VAL A 161 -0.71 -0.80 6.79
C VAL A 161 -2.17 -0.45 6.57
N THR A 162 -2.60 -0.47 5.32
CA THR A 162 -3.97 -0.14 4.91
C THR A 162 -4.38 -0.90 3.64
N GLY A 163 -5.63 -1.27 3.56
CA GLY A 163 -6.20 -1.91 2.37
C GLY A 163 -5.36 -3.09 1.87
N GLY A 164 -5.21 -3.22 0.57
CA GLY A 164 -4.43 -4.30 -0.05
C GLY A 164 -2.92 -4.26 0.19
N LEU A 165 -2.37 -3.22 0.81
CA LEU A 165 -0.95 -3.20 1.20
C LEU A 165 -0.67 -4.18 2.34
N GLN A 166 -1.63 -4.36 3.27
CA GLN A 166 -1.48 -5.30 4.37
C GLN A 166 -1.43 -6.76 3.91
N ASP A 167 -2.03 -7.07 2.76
CA ASP A 167 -2.06 -8.43 2.20
C ASP A 167 -0.69 -8.84 1.62
N GLN A 168 0.22 -7.88 1.41
CA GLN A 168 1.49 -8.07 0.72
C GLN A 168 2.70 -8.16 1.66
N ILE A 169 2.50 -7.91 2.93
CA ILE A 169 3.59 -7.88 3.91
C ILE A 169 3.74 -9.17 4.71
N GLY A 170 3.05 -10.23 4.30
CA GLY A 170 3.16 -11.55 4.95
C GLY A 170 2.74 -11.52 6.41
N GLN A 171 1.62 -10.87 6.71
CA GLN A 171 1.11 -10.80 8.07
C GLN A 171 0.71 -12.18 8.59
N VAL A 172 1.07 -12.43 9.84
CA VAL A 172 0.65 -13.62 10.59
C VAL A 172 0.14 -13.22 11.96
N ASP A 173 -0.75 -14.04 12.51
CA ASP A 173 -1.21 -13.89 13.89
C ASP A 173 -0.14 -14.33 14.91
N ASP A 174 -0.47 -14.26 16.21
CA ASP A 174 0.44 -14.64 17.29
C ASP A 174 0.76 -16.15 17.31
N ASN A 175 0.00 -16.98 16.58
CA ASN A 175 0.22 -18.41 16.40
C ASN A 175 0.97 -18.71 15.09
N GLY A 176 1.39 -17.69 14.35
CA GLY A 176 2.07 -17.85 13.07
C GLY A 176 1.15 -18.24 11.91
N GLN A 177 -0.19 -18.15 12.09
CA GLN A 177 -1.11 -18.41 11.00
C GLN A 177 -1.17 -17.22 10.05
N PRO A 178 -1.15 -17.45 8.72
CA PRO A 178 -1.23 -16.39 7.73
C PRO A 178 -2.49 -15.55 7.90
N PHE A 179 -2.38 -14.28 7.52
CA PHE A 179 -3.52 -13.41 7.36
C PHE A 179 -4.51 -14.01 6.36
N GLU A 180 -5.76 -14.16 6.79
CA GLU A 180 -6.84 -14.64 5.94
C GLU A 180 -7.85 -13.51 5.71
N PHE A 181 -8.16 -13.26 4.45
CA PHE A 181 -9.24 -12.38 4.08
C PHE A 181 -10.58 -13.07 4.33
N ASP A 182 -11.48 -12.38 5.03
CA ASP A 182 -12.88 -12.76 5.10
C ASP A 182 -13.81 -11.58 4.73
N LEU A 183 -15.09 -11.86 4.47
CA LEU A 183 -16.06 -10.85 4.08
C LEU A 183 -16.38 -9.82 5.17
N ASN A 184 -15.97 -10.07 6.40
CA ASN A 184 -16.14 -9.17 7.54
C ASN A 184 -14.88 -8.36 7.82
N PHE A 185 -13.77 -8.65 7.10
CA PHE A 185 -12.54 -7.91 7.24
C PHE A 185 -12.67 -6.55 6.58
N GLY A 186 -12.40 -5.50 7.32
CA GLY A 186 -12.39 -4.14 6.80
C GLY A 186 -11.25 -3.93 5.79
N THR A 187 -11.46 -3.04 4.82
CA THR A 187 -10.42 -2.67 3.83
C THR A 187 -9.25 -1.92 4.43
N ASN A 188 -9.39 -1.43 5.67
CA ASN A 188 -8.41 -0.65 6.40
C ASN A 188 -7.77 -1.49 7.52
N SER A 189 -6.62 -1.03 8.01
CA SER A 189 -5.93 -1.69 9.13
C SER A 189 -6.81 -1.78 10.37
N ILE A 190 -6.91 -2.99 10.91
CA ILE A 190 -7.58 -3.24 12.19
C ILE A 190 -6.59 -3.43 13.35
N GLY A 191 -5.29 -3.32 13.06
CA GLY A 191 -4.23 -3.45 14.05
C GLY A 191 -4.09 -4.84 14.71
N LYS A 192 -4.76 -5.86 14.15
CA LYS A 192 -4.80 -7.21 14.72
C LYS A 192 -3.50 -7.98 14.48
N TYR A 193 -2.96 -7.90 13.27
CA TYR A 193 -1.76 -8.63 12.88
C TYR A 193 -0.54 -7.73 13.01
N LYS A 194 0.40 -8.08 13.88
CA LYS A 194 1.64 -7.31 14.14
C LYS A 194 2.89 -7.97 13.58
N ASN A 195 2.88 -9.29 13.43
CA ASN A 195 3.97 -10.03 12.83
C ASN A 195 3.88 -9.97 11.30
N HIS A 196 5.00 -9.80 10.65
CA HIS A 196 5.09 -9.61 9.20
C HIS A 196 6.38 -10.21 8.63
N GLY A 197 6.45 -10.32 7.31
CA GLY A 197 7.64 -10.82 6.63
C GLY A 197 8.83 -9.87 6.74
N VAL A 198 10.03 -10.45 6.66
CA VAL A 198 11.29 -9.70 6.82
C VAL A 198 11.58 -8.72 5.68
N TRP A 199 10.88 -8.82 4.55
CA TRP A 199 11.01 -7.93 3.40
C TRP A 199 10.21 -6.62 3.53
N ALA A 200 9.42 -6.49 4.58
CA ALA A 200 8.56 -5.34 4.77
C ALA A 200 8.89 -4.63 6.08
N LYS A 201 8.92 -3.30 6.02
CA LYS A 201 8.85 -2.44 7.19
C LYS A 201 7.50 -1.73 7.18
N PRO A 202 6.50 -2.26 7.91
CA PRO A 202 5.19 -1.63 7.98
C PRO A 202 5.23 -0.38 8.84
N ILE A 203 4.44 0.62 8.43
CA ILE A 203 4.13 1.82 9.21
C ILE A 203 2.67 1.69 9.64
N TRP A 204 2.41 1.79 10.93
CA TRP A 204 1.07 1.61 11.46
C TRP A 204 0.30 2.94 11.42
N PRO A 205 -0.92 2.97 10.86
CA PRO A 205 -1.69 4.21 10.83
C PRO A 205 -2.02 4.71 12.23
N CYS A 206 -1.79 6.00 12.46
CA CYS A 206 -2.07 6.67 13.73
C CYS A 206 -3.42 7.39 13.73
N VAL A 207 -3.91 7.77 12.54
CA VAL A 207 -5.19 8.47 12.37
C VAL A 207 -6.03 7.76 11.33
N LYS A 208 -7.31 7.59 11.65
CA LYS A 208 -8.32 7.10 10.71
C LYS A 208 -9.36 8.20 10.48
N THR A 209 -9.53 8.60 9.23
CA THR A 209 -10.52 9.62 8.84
C THR A 209 -11.49 9.06 7.82
N ILE A 210 -12.69 9.66 7.74
CA ILE A 210 -13.64 9.35 6.68
C ILE A 210 -13.49 10.41 5.60
N GLN A 211 -13.26 9.96 4.37
CA GLN A 211 -13.31 10.78 3.18
C GLN A 211 -14.30 10.17 2.19
N GLY A 212 -14.70 10.96 1.22
CA GLY A 212 -15.59 10.46 0.19
C GLY A 212 -15.59 11.34 -1.04
N SER A 213 -16.15 10.79 -2.09
CA SER A 213 -16.53 11.50 -3.32
C SER A 213 -17.96 11.13 -3.67
N VAL A 214 -18.57 11.84 -4.62
CA VAL A 214 -19.95 11.56 -5.04
C VAL A 214 -20.19 10.08 -5.36
N PRO A 215 -19.31 9.39 -6.13
CA PRO A 215 -19.52 7.96 -6.42
C PRO A 215 -19.16 7.02 -5.26
N THR A 216 -18.35 7.46 -4.30
CA THR A 216 -17.94 6.69 -3.13
C THR A 216 -18.03 7.56 -1.88
N PRO A 217 -19.25 7.70 -1.31
CA PRO A 217 -19.55 8.74 -0.32
C PRO A 217 -18.85 8.56 1.02
N TYR A 218 -18.33 7.37 1.30
CA TYR A 218 -17.56 7.09 2.52
C TYR A 218 -16.43 6.10 2.23
N ILE A 219 -15.23 6.57 2.46
CA ILE A 219 -14.00 5.78 2.42
C ILE A 219 -13.24 6.10 3.69
N PHE A 220 -12.72 5.08 4.36
CA PHE A 220 -11.80 5.32 5.46
C PHE A 220 -10.39 5.51 4.90
N ASP A 221 -9.75 6.60 5.31
CA ASP A 221 -8.34 6.86 5.09
C ASP A 221 -7.56 6.56 6.37
N ASP A 222 -6.54 5.74 6.25
CA ASP A 222 -5.56 5.47 7.29
C ASP A 222 -4.32 6.33 7.05
N VAL A 223 -3.98 7.20 7.97
CA VAL A 223 -2.86 8.12 7.82
C VAL A 223 -1.73 7.74 8.79
N CYS A 224 -0.54 7.50 8.24
CA CYS A 224 0.68 7.32 9.01
C CYS A 224 1.45 8.64 9.13
N THR A 225 2.33 8.73 10.12
CA THR A 225 3.18 9.88 10.33
C THR A 225 4.38 9.88 9.38
N TRP A 226 4.94 11.04 9.10
CA TRP A 226 6.18 11.15 8.34
C TRP A 226 7.40 10.77 9.21
N GLU A 227 7.30 10.92 10.54
CA GLU A 227 8.31 10.50 11.52
C GLU A 227 8.53 8.99 11.49
N GLU A 228 7.45 8.20 11.63
CA GLU A 228 7.53 6.75 11.55
C GLU A 228 7.99 6.28 10.16
N SER A 229 7.61 7.04 9.12
CA SER A 229 8.10 6.79 7.76
C SER A 229 9.61 7.01 7.64
N ALA A 230 10.15 8.06 8.30
CA ALA A 230 11.59 8.32 8.35
C ALA A 230 12.34 7.23 9.12
N GLU A 231 11.79 6.75 10.24
CA GLU A 231 12.34 5.61 10.99
C GLU A 231 12.37 4.32 10.15
N ALA A 232 11.33 4.10 9.35
CA ALA A 232 11.29 2.95 8.44
C ALA A 232 12.33 3.06 7.30
N ILE A 233 12.62 4.25 6.80
CA ILE A 233 13.70 4.49 5.85
C ILE A 233 15.06 4.23 6.53
N MET A 234 15.26 4.76 7.74
CA MET A 234 16.48 4.54 8.53
C MET A 234 16.72 3.07 8.82
N TYR A 235 15.67 2.30 9.10
CA TYR A 235 15.76 0.84 9.33
C TYR A 235 16.43 0.13 8.15
N TRP A 236 16.03 0.42 6.91
CA TRP A 236 16.65 -0.18 5.73
C TRP A 236 18.04 0.39 5.44
N TYR A 237 18.27 1.67 5.68
CA TYR A 237 19.57 2.30 5.52
C TYR A 237 20.64 1.68 6.41
N LEU A 238 20.32 1.35 7.65
CA LEU A 238 21.25 0.74 8.62
C LEU A 238 21.61 -0.72 8.30
N MET A 239 20.81 -1.39 7.45
CA MET A 239 21.16 -2.72 6.97
C MET A 239 22.21 -2.65 5.87
N SER A 240 23.12 -3.63 5.83
CA SER A 240 24.02 -3.80 4.69
C SER A 240 23.25 -4.18 3.42
N ASN A 241 23.86 -3.95 2.25
CA ASN A 241 23.28 -4.34 0.97
C ASN A 241 22.93 -5.85 0.94
N ASP A 242 23.81 -6.70 1.46
CA ASP A 242 23.57 -8.15 1.53
C ASP A 242 22.38 -8.51 2.41
N GLN A 243 22.16 -7.77 3.50
CA GLN A 243 21.02 -7.99 4.38
C GLN A 243 19.71 -7.56 3.69
N ARG A 244 19.71 -6.38 3.03
CA ARG A 244 18.55 -5.92 2.26
C ARG A 244 18.20 -6.90 1.13
N GLU A 245 19.20 -7.35 0.38
CA GLU A 245 19.02 -8.33 -0.70
C GLU A 245 18.39 -9.63 -0.18
N LYS A 246 18.93 -10.19 0.91
CA LYS A 246 18.37 -11.40 1.54
C LYS A 246 16.91 -11.20 1.97
N CYS A 247 16.61 -10.10 2.62
CA CYS A 247 15.24 -9.76 3.01
C CYS A 247 14.32 -9.64 1.79
N GLY A 248 14.75 -8.95 0.75
CA GLY A 248 13.98 -8.79 -0.48
C GLY A 248 13.73 -10.10 -1.22
N LEU A 249 14.74 -10.97 -1.31
CA LEU A 249 14.61 -12.30 -1.94
C LEU A 249 13.65 -13.20 -1.17
N GLU A 250 13.58 -13.12 0.16
CA GLU A 250 12.55 -13.78 0.96
C GLU A 250 11.15 -13.27 0.61
N GLY A 251 10.99 -11.96 0.38
CA GLY A 251 9.74 -11.38 -0.10
C GLY A 251 9.31 -11.96 -1.45
N ARG A 252 10.26 -12.06 -2.40
CA ARG A 252 9.97 -12.72 -3.69
C ARG A 252 9.59 -14.19 -3.51
N ARG A 253 10.32 -14.93 -2.69
CA ARG A 253 10.02 -16.34 -2.42
C ARG A 253 8.58 -16.46 -1.89
N TRP A 254 8.22 -15.65 -0.91
CA TRP A 254 6.88 -15.61 -0.35
C TRP A 254 5.82 -15.24 -1.41
N ALA A 255 6.06 -14.20 -2.21
CA ALA A 255 5.15 -13.75 -3.26
C ALA A 255 4.89 -14.81 -4.34
N MET A 256 5.91 -15.59 -4.66
CA MET A 256 5.81 -16.68 -5.64
C MET A 256 5.05 -17.91 -5.09
N ASN A 257 5.10 -18.15 -3.78
CA ASN A 257 4.57 -19.34 -3.13
C ASN A 257 3.37 -19.01 -2.23
N GLU A 258 3.61 -18.72 -0.97
CA GLU A 258 2.58 -18.59 0.07
C GLU A 258 1.65 -17.39 -0.19
N GLY A 259 2.20 -16.26 -0.59
CA GLY A 259 1.44 -15.05 -0.92
C GLY A 259 0.68 -15.15 -2.23
N GLY A 260 1.15 -16.01 -3.14
CA GLY A 260 0.46 -16.35 -4.38
C GLY A 260 0.19 -15.18 -5.33
N ILE A 261 0.92 -14.06 -5.19
CA ILE A 261 0.70 -12.84 -5.96
C ILE A 261 1.41 -12.82 -7.33
N ASN A 262 1.72 -13.97 -7.88
CA ASN A 262 2.20 -14.10 -9.25
C ASN A 262 1.04 -14.29 -10.25
N SER A 263 1.21 -13.80 -11.47
CA SER A 263 0.15 -13.80 -12.50
C SER A 263 -0.31 -15.20 -12.88
N LYS A 264 0.57 -16.20 -12.85
CA LYS A 264 0.21 -17.59 -13.15
C LYS A 264 -0.77 -18.16 -12.13
N ASN A 265 -0.54 -17.88 -10.84
CA ASN A 265 -1.45 -18.26 -9.78
C ASN A 265 -2.80 -17.54 -9.90
N MET A 266 -2.78 -16.21 -10.16
CA MET A 266 -3.98 -15.42 -10.40
C MET A 266 -4.81 -16.03 -11.55
N CYS A 267 -4.21 -16.33 -12.70
CA CYS A 267 -4.91 -16.92 -13.83
C CYS A 267 -5.51 -18.29 -13.49
N ASN A 268 -4.77 -19.14 -12.78
CA ASN A 268 -5.27 -20.45 -12.35
C ASN A 268 -6.46 -20.33 -11.38
N GLN A 269 -6.40 -19.42 -10.42
CA GLN A 269 -7.51 -19.17 -9.50
C GLN A 269 -8.73 -18.59 -10.24
N PHE A 270 -8.50 -17.69 -11.19
CA PHE A 270 -9.56 -17.10 -12.00
C PHE A 270 -10.29 -18.16 -12.83
N ILE A 271 -9.56 -19.05 -13.51
CA ILE A 271 -10.13 -20.15 -14.28
C ILE A 271 -10.97 -21.06 -13.36
N LYS A 272 -10.43 -21.46 -12.21
CA LYS A 272 -11.16 -22.29 -11.24
C LYS A 272 -12.45 -21.61 -10.76
N ALA A 273 -12.39 -20.32 -10.46
CA ALA A 273 -13.55 -19.55 -10.03
C ALA A 273 -14.61 -19.44 -11.13
N MET A 274 -14.19 -19.24 -12.40
CA MET A 274 -15.10 -19.23 -13.55
C MET A 274 -15.76 -20.59 -13.76
N ASP A 275 -14.99 -21.67 -13.79
CA ASP A 275 -15.52 -23.03 -13.98
C ASP A 275 -16.52 -23.38 -12.87
N TYR A 276 -16.17 -23.07 -11.61
CA TYR A 276 -17.09 -23.27 -10.50
C TYR A 276 -18.38 -22.47 -10.66
N THR A 277 -18.26 -21.19 -11.02
CA THR A 277 -19.43 -20.32 -11.20
C THR A 277 -20.33 -20.80 -12.33
N ILE A 278 -19.77 -21.17 -13.47
CA ILE A 278 -20.54 -21.68 -14.62
C ILE A 278 -21.29 -22.97 -14.25
N ASN A 279 -20.64 -23.87 -13.54
CA ASN A 279 -21.22 -25.16 -13.18
C ASN A 279 -22.28 -25.07 -12.05
N ASN A 280 -22.25 -24.01 -11.24
CA ASN A 280 -23.11 -23.85 -10.06
C ASN A 280 -24.10 -22.68 -10.18
N PHE A 281 -24.02 -21.91 -11.26
CA PHE A 281 -24.94 -20.80 -11.49
C PHE A 281 -26.31 -21.31 -11.91
N ILE A 282 -27.30 -20.99 -11.11
CA ILE A 282 -28.71 -21.23 -11.43
C ILE A 282 -29.30 -19.88 -11.86
N PRO A 283 -29.71 -19.72 -13.13
CA PRO A 283 -30.37 -18.50 -13.58
C PRO A 283 -31.64 -18.24 -12.76
N GLU A 284 -31.84 -17.01 -12.37
CA GLU A 284 -33.13 -16.61 -11.81
C GLU A 284 -34.19 -16.74 -12.91
N PRO A 285 -35.38 -17.31 -12.60
CA PRO A 285 -36.47 -17.29 -13.53
C PRO A 285 -36.77 -15.81 -13.87
N GLY A 286 -36.91 -15.51 -15.15
CA GLY A 286 -36.95 -14.18 -15.72
C GLY A 286 -37.89 -13.19 -15.02
N PHE A 287 -38.00 -11.99 -15.53
CA PHE A 287 -38.65 -10.83 -14.93
C PHE A 287 -39.92 -11.16 -14.12
N ASN A 288 -39.89 -10.86 -12.81
CA ASN A 288 -41.11 -10.82 -12.01
C ASN A 288 -41.83 -9.48 -12.28
N LEU A 289 -43.08 -9.53 -12.69
CA LEU A 289 -43.91 -8.36 -12.76
C LEU A 289 -44.34 -8.02 -11.33
N PHE A 290 -43.81 -6.93 -10.77
CA PHE A 290 -44.26 -6.41 -9.49
C PHE A 290 -45.34 -5.37 -9.72
N THR A 291 -46.43 -5.44 -9.01
CA THR A 291 -47.39 -4.31 -8.93
C THR A 291 -46.84 -3.24 -7.99
N ILE A 292 -47.17 -1.98 -8.25
CA ILE A 292 -46.68 -0.83 -7.45
C ILE A 292 -47.01 -0.97 -5.95
N ASN A 293 -48.01 -1.73 -5.61
CA ASN A 293 -48.45 -1.97 -4.24
C ASN A 293 -47.54 -2.93 -3.46
N ASP A 294 -46.69 -3.71 -4.15
CA ASP A 294 -45.76 -4.63 -3.52
C ASP A 294 -44.47 -3.94 -3.03
N HIS A 295 -44.29 -2.68 -3.38
CA HIS A 295 -43.10 -1.89 -3.06
C HIS A 295 -43.24 -0.95 -1.84
N VAL A 296 -44.36 -0.97 -1.11
CA VAL A 296 -44.43 -0.34 0.22
C VAL A 296 -43.82 -1.26 1.29
N GLY A 297 -42.78 -1.96 0.94
CA GLY A 297 -42.01 -2.79 1.85
C GLY A 297 -40.90 -1.94 2.50
N ASN A 298 -40.91 -1.96 3.80
CA ASN A 298 -39.93 -1.42 4.72
C ASN A 298 -38.53 -1.31 4.10
N TYR A 299 -38.15 -0.11 3.66
CA TYR A 299 -36.75 0.25 3.45
C TYR A 299 -36.06 0.10 4.80
N GLN A 300 -35.44 -1.05 5.03
CA GLN A 300 -34.45 -1.16 6.09
C GLN A 300 -33.20 -0.49 5.58
N PRO A 301 -32.76 0.64 6.17
CA PRO A 301 -31.47 1.20 5.83
C PRO A 301 -30.43 0.10 6.01
N HIS A 302 -29.57 -0.08 5.02
CA HIS A 302 -28.46 -1.03 5.13
C HIS A 302 -27.73 -0.75 6.43
N ASN A 303 -27.84 -1.69 7.37
CA ASN A 303 -27.05 -1.63 8.59
C ASN A 303 -25.57 -1.52 8.18
N SER A 304 -25.02 -0.39 8.60
CA SER A 304 -23.61 -0.07 8.76
C SER A 304 -22.62 -1.09 8.19
N ILE A 305 -21.84 -0.62 7.27
CA ILE A 305 -20.52 -1.16 6.96
C ILE A 305 -19.83 -1.37 8.30
N GLY A 306 -19.71 -2.60 8.78
CA GLY A 306 -19.14 -3.10 10.02
C GLY A 306 -18.15 -2.25 10.82
N VAL A 307 -18.45 -0.97 11.00
CA VAL A 307 -17.70 -0.07 11.84
C VAL A 307 -18.35 -0.13 13.22
N GLU A 308 -17.67 -0.77 14.17
CA GLU A 308 -18.01 -0.59 15.57
C GLU A 308 -17.71 0.87 15.94
N ILE A 309 -18.77 1.63 16.12
CA ILE A 309 -18.64 2.99 16.68
C ILE A 309 -18.49 2.82 18.19
N PRO A 310 -17.35 3.18 18.77
CA PRO A 310 -17.17 3.09 20.22
C PRO A 310 -18.22 3.96 20.91
N LYS A 311 -18.88 3.40 21.91
CA LYS A 311 -19.84 4.15 22.73
C LYS A 311 -19.09 5.23 23.48
N ILE A 312 -19.59 6.45 23.40
CA ILE A 312 -19.10 7.55 24.23
C ILE A 312 -19.45 7.23 25.69
N ASP A 313 -18.47 7.21 26.54
CA ASP A 313 -18.64 7.03 28.00
C ASP A 313 -19.10 8.37 28.60
N ILE A 314 -20.43 8.52 28.62
CA ILE A 314 -21.09 9.74 29.14
C ILE A 314 -20.80 9.93 30.63
N ASP A 315 -20.68 8.85 31.40
CA ASP A 315 -20.47 8.95 32.85
C ASP A 315 -19.03 9.41 33.16
N LYS A 316 -18.06 8.95 32.36
CA LYS A 316 -16.69 9.50 32.43
C LYS A 316 -16.67 10.99 32.13
N LEU A 317 -17.35 11.44 31.08
CA LEU A 317 -17.42 12.87 30.72
C LEU A 317 -18.12 13.71 31.80
N LYS A 318 -19.20 13.21 32.39
CA LYS A 318 -19.87 13.89 33.52
C LYS A 318 -18.97 14.06 34.73
N ASN A 319 -18.17 13.03 35.06
CA ASN A 319 -17.20 13.08 36.15
C ASN A 319 -16.07 14.08 35.87
N GLU A 320 -15.58 14.16 34.66
CA GLU A 320 -14.59 15.15 34.24
C GLU A 320 -15.15 16.57 34.33
N ILE A 321 -16.38 16.80 33.86
CA ILE A 321 -17.06 18.09 33.96
C ILE A 321 -17.23 18.50 35.42
N ASN A 322 -17.72 17.62 36.27
CA ASN A 322 -17.91 17.90 37.69
C ASN A 322 -16.58 18.23 38.41
N THR A 323 -15.51 17.51 38.04
CA THR A 323 -14.16 17.78 38.56
C THR A 323 -13.63 19.13 38.12
N THR A 324 -13.93 19.53 36.89
CA THR A 324 -13.54 20.84 36.34
C THR A 324 -14.32 21.96 36.99
N VAL A 325 -15.64 21.81 37.14
CA VAL A 325 -16.52 22.81 37.79
C VAL A 325 -16.17 23.00 39.27
N SER A 326 -15.77 21.95 39.99
CA SER A 326 -15.36 22.04 41.37
C SER A 326 -14.04 22.82 41.61
N LYS A 327 -13.31 23.13 40.56
CA LYS A 327 -12.07 23.92 40.60
C LYS A 327 -12.29 25.41 40.25
N LEU A 328 -13.51 25.75 39.79
CA LEU A 328 -13.94 27.11 39.53
C LEU A 328 -14.53 27.74 40.77
#